data_795bbd4c6b310ca081209c246163179f
#
_entry.id   795bbd4c6b310ca081209c246163179f
#
_cell.length_a   1.000
_cell.length_b   1.000
_cell.length_c   1.000
_cell.angle_alpha   90.00
_cell.angle_beta   90.00
_cell.angle_gamma   90.00
#
_symmetry.space_group_name_H-M   'P 1'
#
loop_
_entity.id
_entity.type
_entity.pdbx_description
1 polymer ?
#
loop_
_entity_poly.entity_id
_entity_poly.type
_entity_poly.pdbx_seq_one_letter_code
_entity_poly.pdbx_strand_id
1 'polypeptide(L)'
;MTMVVTKKVKVAPERKYFTLADARRALVLVEKIAIDIQRIESVRRSIIHDIDAAQRQDAPAEEIVAMEQEFDLMTERLTSLVDELTAIGVELKDPARGLVDFPATFENREILLCWQLGEPTIEYWHETSGGFAGRRMVADLERSRVPRQPR
;
A
#
# COMPACT_ATOMS: atom_id res chain seq x y z
N MET A 1 -5.98 -42.39 23.01
CA MET A 1 -5.84 -41.85 21.63
C MET A 1 -5.62 -40.35 21.75
N THR A 2 -4.39 -39.91 21.62
CA THR A 2 -4.04 -38.52 21.62
C THR A 2 -4.26 -37.97 20.21
N MET A 3 -5.26 -37.12 20.04
CA MET A 3 -5.41 -36.34 18.81
C MET A 3 -4.27 -35.36 18.70
N VAL A 4 -3.32 -35.62 17.80
CA VAL A 4 -2.32 -34.62 17.41
C VAL A 4 -3.03 -33.62 16.51
N VAL A 5 -3.42 -32.49 17.08
CA VAL A 5 -3.86 -31.35 16.28
C VAL A 5 -2.61 -30.79 15.59
N THR A 6 -2.36 -31.23 14.39
CA THR A 6 -1.39 -30.57 13.52
C THR A 6 -1.93 -29.17 13.19
N LYS A 7 -1.45 -28.16 13.93
CA LYS A 7 -1.58 -26.79 13.49
C LYS A 7 -0.97 -26.71 12.10
N LYS A 8 -1.80 -26.49 11.09
CA LYS A 8 -1.30 -26.07 9.77
C LYS A 8 -0.48 -24.80 10.01
N VAL A 9 0.82 -24.96 9.94
CA VAL A 9 1.72 -23.82 9.88
C VAL A 9 1.35 -23.07 8.59
N LYS A 10 0.74 -21.90 8.71
CA LYS A 10 0.57 -20.99 7.59
C LYS A 10 1.97 -20.62 7.13
N VAL A 11 2.45 -21.32 6.10
CA VAL A 11 3.64 -20.88 5.37
C VAL A 11 3.25 -19.54 4.77
N ALA A 12 3.94 -18.46 5.18
CA ALA A 12 3.77 -17.16 4.54
C ALA A 12 4.00 -17.36 3.03
N PRO A 13 3.07 -16.87 2.16
CA PRO A 13 3.32 -16.97 0.73
C PRO A 13 4.66 -16.34 0.42
N GLU A 14 5.44 -16.99 -0.44
CA GLU A 14 6.70 -16.44 -0.91
C GLU A 14 6.48 -15.02 -1.42
N ARG A 15 7.32 -14.09 -0.97
CA ARG A 15 7.20 -12.69 -1.34
C ARG A 15 7.40 -12.54 -2.86
N LYS A 16 6.42 -11.96 -3.53
CA LYS A 16 6.51 -11.68 -4.95
C LYS A 16 7.43 -10.49 -5.18
N TYR A 17 8.36 -10.65 -6.11
CA TYR A 17 9.22 -9.56 -6.59
C TYR A 17 8.83 -9.16 -8.00
N PHE A 18 8.76 -7.85 -8.23
CA PHE A 18 8.43 -7.27 -9.53
C PHE A 18 9.71 -6.88 -10.28
N THR A 19 9.72 -7.10 -11.58
CA THR A 19 10.60 -6.31 -12.45
C THR A 19 10.00 -4.92 -12.62
N LEU A 20 10.78 -3.93 -13.04
CA LEU A 20 10.24 -2.60 -13.32
C LEU A 20 9.13 -2.64 -14.38
N ALA A 21 9.31 -3.45 -15.42
CA ALA A 21 8.30 -3.62 -16.48
C ALA A 21 7.00 -4.24 -15.93
N ASP A 22 7.10 -5.26 -15.09
CA ASP A 22 5.94 -5.90 -14.45
C ASP A 22 5.22 -4.96 -13.49
N ALA A 23 5.96 -4.20 -12.71
CA ALA A 23 5.40 -3.20 -11.80
C ALA A 23 4.64 -2.10 -12.58
N ARG A 24 5.22 -1.61 -13.67
CA ARG A 24 4.56 -0.63 -14.53
C ARG A 24 3.30 -1.17 -15.20
N ARG A 25 3.28 -2.44 -15.58
CA ARG A 25 2.06 -3.10 -16.09
C ARG A 25 1.00 -3.23 -15.01
N ALA A 26 1.38 -3.65 -13.81
CA ALA A 26 0.48 -3.76 -12.67
C ALA A 26 -0.07 -2.40 -12.22
N LEU A 27 0.67 -1.32 -12.47
CA LEU A 27 0.30 0.04 -12.06
C LEU A 27 -1.07 0.45 -12.61
N VAL A 28 -1.48 -0.01 -13.78
CA VAL A 28 -2.79 0.28 -14.36
C VAL A 28 -3.92 -0.11 -13.41
N LEU A 29 -3.84 -1.28 -12.79
CA LEU A 29 -4.81 -1.75 -11.80
C LEU A 29 -4.56 -1.11 -10.43
N VAL A 30 -3.31 -1.03 -10.01
CA VAL A 30 -2.92 -0.45 -8.71
C VAL A 30 -3.36 1.01 -8.60
N GLU A 31 -3.26 1.78 -9.64
CA GLU A 31 -3.72 3.18 -9.66
C GLU A 31 -5.22 3.28 -9.38
N LYS A 32 -6.03 2.43 -9.98
CA LYS A 32 -7.49 2.41 -9.72
C LYS A 32 -7.80 2.07 -8.26
N ILE A 33 -7.12 1.10 -7.71
CA ILE A 33 -7.26 0.71 -6.30
C ILE A 33 -6.79 1.85 -5.39
N ALA A 34 -5.67 2.50 -5.70
CA ALA A 34 -5.14 3.62 -4.93
C ALA A 34 -6.07 4.83 -4.91
N ILE A 35 -6.74 5.12 -6.03
CA ILE A 35 -7.76 6.17 -6.09
C ILE A 35 -8.91 5.86 -5.13
N ASP A 36 -9.40 4.64 -5.14
CA ASP A 36 -10.50 4.22 -4.26
C ASP A 36 -10.07 4.24 -2.79
N ILE A 37 -8.86 3.80 -2.49
CA ILE A 37 -8.28 3.87 -1.14
C ILE A 37 -8.23 5.33 -0.65
N GLN A 38 -7.72 6.24 -1.47
CA GLN A 38 -7.62 7.65 -1.10
C GLN A 38 -9.00 8.27 -0.83
N ARG A 39 -9.99 7.95 -1.64
CA ARG A 39 -11.37 8.43 -1.46
C ARG A 39 -11.97 7.92 -0.16
N ILE A 40 -11.84 6.64 0.12
CA ILE A 40 -12.37 6.03 1.35
C ILE A 40 -11.64 6.59 2.58
N GLU A 41 -10.34 6.75 2.52
CA GLU A 41 -9.57 7.35 3.62
C GLU A 41 -10.00 8.80 3.89
N SER A 42 -10.27 9.56 2.85
CA SER A 42 -10.80 10.93 2.98
C SER A 42 -12.15 10.94 3.69
N VAL A 43 -13.06 10.02 3.33
CA VAL A 43 -14.37 9.88 3.99
C VAL A 43 -14.21 9.49 5.45
N ARG A 44 -13.35 8.52 5.74
CA ARG A 44 -13.08 8.07 7.13
C ARG A 44 -12.58 9.22 8.01
N ARG A 45 -11.67 10.04 7.51
CA ARG A 45 -11.14 11.21 8.24
C ARG A 45 -12.23 12.24 8.48
N SER A 46 -13.09 12.47 7.50
CA SER A 46 -14.24 13.38 7.63
C SER A 46 -15.22 12.88 8.70
N ILE A 47 -15.51 11.60 8.76
CA ILE A 47 -16.38 11.00 9.78
C ILE A 47 -15.78 11.17 11.19
N ILE A 48 -14.49 10.91 11.37
CA ILE A 48 -13.81 11.13 12.65
C ILE A 48 -13.96 12.58 13.12
N HIS A 49 -13.78 13.52 12.20
CA HIS A 49 -13.93 14.94 12.47
C HIS A 49 -15.37 15.29 12.88
N ASP A 50 -16.36 14.72 12.20
CA ASP A 50 -17.78 14.91 12.50
C ASP A 50 -18.17 14.30 13.85
N ILE A 51 -17.65 13.13 14.19
CA ILE A 51 -17.86 12.51 15.51
C ILE A 51 -17.31 13.40 16.63
N ASP A 52 -16.11 13.92 16.45
CA ASP A 52 -15.49 14.81 17.44
C ASP A 52 -16.32 16.09 17.63
N ALA A 53 -16.79 16.68 16.56
CA ALA A 53 -17.69 17.85 16.62
C ALA A 53 -19.03 17.52 17.29
N ALA A 54 -19.63 16.38 16.98
CA ALA A 54 -20.88 15.92 17.59
C ALA A 54 -20.74 15.70 19.09
N GLN A 55 -19.65 15.10 19.53
CA GLN A 55 -19.33 14.89 20.95
C GLN A 55 -19.16 16.22 21.70
N ARG A 56 -18.51 17.20 21.11
CA ARG A 56 -18.35 18.54 21.70
C ARG A 56 -19.65 19.30 21.86
N GLN A 57 -20.61 19.04 20.97
CA GLN A 57 -21.92 19.71 20.94
C GLN A 57 -22.98 18.94 21.74
N ASP A 58 -22.60 17.91 22.49
CA ASP A 58 -23.53 17.03 23.21
C ASP A 58 -24.66 16.50 22.31
N ALA A 59 -24.34 16.12 21.08
CA ALA A 59 -25.29 15.53 20.15
C ALA A 59 -25.89 14.24 20.72
N PRO A 60 -27.13 13.88 20.31
CA PRO A 60 -27.74 12.63 20.77
C PRO A 60 -26.84 11.42 20.50
N ALA A 61 -26.76 10.49 21.47
CA ALA A 61 -25.94 9.29 21.37
C ALA A 61 -26.25 8.47 20.11
N GLU A 62 -27.49 8.47 19.67
CA GLU A 62 -27.94 7.76 18.47
C GLU A 62 -27.29 8.29 17.19
N GLU A 63 -27.10 9.61 17.10
CA GLU A 63 -26.39 10.23 15.96
C GLU A 63 -24.92 9.84 15.94
N ILE A 64 -24.27 9.82 17.11
CA ILE A 64 -22.86 9.44 17.22
C ILE A 64 -22.70 7.96 16.86
N VAL A 65 -23.58 7.08 17.33
CA VAL A 65 -23.55 5.64 17.00
C VAL A 65 -23.71 5.44 15.48
N ALA A 66 -24.59 6.19 14.83
CA ALA A 66 -24.76 6.10 13.37
C ALA A 66 -23.48 6.49 12.62
N MET A 67 -22.76 7.53 13.07
CA MET A 67 -21.48 7.94 12.51
C MET A 67 -20.39 6.88 12.73
N GLU A 68 -20.35 6.28 13.91
CA GLU A 68 -19.41 5.20 14.24
C GLU A 68 -19.63 3.97 13.35
N GLN A 69 -20.89 3.62 13.08
CA GLN A 69 -21.26 2.52 12.19
C GLN A 69 -20.81 2.80 10.74
N GLU A 70 -20.99 4.03 10.28
CA GLU A 70 -20.52 4.46 8.96
C GLU A 70 -18.98 4.39 8.87
N PHE A 71 -18.28 4.82 9.91
CA PHE A 71 -16.83 4.72 10.00
C PHE A 71 -16.36 3.27 9.91
N ASP A 72 -17.01 2.36 10.63
CA ASP A 72 -16.68 0.93 10.61
C ASP A 72 -16.88 0.33 9.22
N LEU A 73 -17.95 0.72 8.53
CA LEU A 73 -18.21 0.29 7.15
C LEU A 73 -17.14 0.77 6.19
N MET A 74 -16.69 2.01 6.33
CA MET A 74 -15.59 2.56 5.51
C MET A 74 -14.27 1.84 5.81
N THR A 75 -14.04 1.47 7.07
CA THR A 75 -12.85 0.69 7.47
C THR A 75 -12.86 -0.70 6.83
N GLU A 76 -13.98 -1.37 6.79
CA GLU A 76 -14.12 -2.67 6.11
C GLU A 76 -13.82 -2.56 4.61
N ARG A 77 -14.32 -1.53 3.96
CA ARG A 77 -14.04 -1.27 2.54
C ARG A 77 -12.58 -0.99 2.28
N LEU A 78 -11.95 -0.19 3.15
CA LEU A 78 -10.50 0.07 3.07
C LEU A 78 -9.70 -1.22 3.20
N THR A 79 -10.04 -2.05 4.18
CA THR A 79 -9.38 -3.35 4.39
C THR A 79 -9.49 -4.23 3.15
N SER A 80 -10.66 -4.31 2.51
CA SER A 80 -10.85 -5.09 1.28
C SER A 80 -9.97 -4.59 0.14
N LEU A 81 -9.82 -3.28 -0.02
CA LEU A 81 -8.95 -2.71 -1.06
C LEU A 81 -7.47 -2.96 -0.76
N VAL A 82 -7.06 -2.87 0.50
CA VAL A 82 -5.70 -3.23 0.92
C VAL A 82 -5.41 -4.70 0.64
N ASP A 83 -6.37 -5.58 0.90
CA ASP A 83 -6.25 -7.01 0.61
C ASP A 83 -6.08 -7.27 -0.90
N GLU A 84 -6.74 -6.48 -1.76
CA GLU A 84 -6.53 -6.55 -3.21
C GLU A 84 -5.10 -6.18 -3.60
N LEU A 85 -4.54 -5.12 -3.02
CA LEU A 85 -3.13 -4.76 -3.24
C LEU A 85 -2.19 -5.86 -2.76
N THR A 86 -2.44 -6.40 -1.58
CA THR A 86 -1.63 -7.48 -1.00
C THR A 86 -1.66 -8.73 -1.90
N ALA A 87 -2.82 -9.06 -2.47
CA ALA A 87 -2.97 -10.18 -3.40
C ALA A 87 -2.16 -9.99 -4.69
N ILE A 88 -2.00 -8.74 -5.14
CA ILE A 88 -1.13 -8.39 -6.28
C ILE A 88 0.35 -8.46 -5.89
N GLY A 89 0.67 -8.35 -4.62
CA GLY A 89 2.03 -8.31 -4.09
C GLY A 89 2.54 -6.90 -3.80
N VAL A 90 1.65 -5.91 -3.75
CA VAL A 90 1.97 -4.49 -3.53
C VAL A 90 1.69 -4.11 -2.09
N GLU A 91 2.55 -3.30 -1.50
CA GLU A 91 2.43 -2.82 -0.13
C GLU A 91 1.88 -1.39 -0.10
N LEU A 92 0.77 -1.19 0.62
CA LEU A 92 0.27 0.16 0.90
C LEU A 92 1.09 0.79 2.03
N LYS A 93 1.60 1.99 1.79
CA LYS A 93 2.39 2.75 2.78
C LYS A 93 1.64 3.93 3.37
N ASP A 94 0.88 4.65 2.57
CA ASP A 94 0.08 5.78 3.04
C ASP A 94 -1.23 5.87 2.24
N PRO A 95 -2.37 5.54 2.85
CA PRO A 95 -3.66 5.57 2.16
C PRO A 95 -4.08 6.98 1.72
N ALA A 96 -3.77 8.01 2.50
CA ALA A 96 -4.14 9.38 2.17
C ALA A 96 -3.41 9.91 0.94
N ARG A 97 -2.20 9.44 0.71
CA ARG A 97 -1.34 9.83 -0.42
C ARG A 97 -1.42 8.87 -1.59
N GLY A 98 -2.07 7.72 -1.43
CA GLY A 98 -2.01 6.65 -2.42
C GLY A 98 -0.56 6.19 -2.67
N LEU A 99 0.23 6.11 -1.60
CA LEU A 99 1.64 5.74 -1.64
C LEU A 99 1.77 4.22 -1.50
N VAL A 100 2.40 3.59 -2.47
CA VAL A 100 2.60 2.14 -2.52
C VAL A 100 4.02 1.78 -2.88
N ASP A 101 4.45 0.60 -2.41
CA ASP A 101 5.74 0.02 -2.73
C ASP A 101 5.57 -1.33 -3.42
N PHE A 102 6.36 -1.54 -4.47
CA PHE A 102 6.47 -2.81 -5.20
C PHE A 102 7.80 -3.46 -4.82
N PRO A 103 7.80 -4.60 -4.12
CA PRO A 103 9.03 -5.31 -3.83
C PRO A 103 9.75 -5.72 -5.11
N ALA A 104 11.03 -5.46 -5.15
CA ALA A 104 11.91 -5.80 -6.28
C ALA A 104 13.28 -6.23 -5.77
N THR A 105 14.11 -6.77 -6.63
CA THR A 105 15.48 -7.14 -6.30
C THR A 105 16.44 -6.38 -7.21
N PHE A 106 17.56 -5.99 -6.63
CA PHE A 106 18.66 -5.37 -7.35
C PHE A 106 19.99 -5.81 -6.70
N GLU A 107 20.91 -6.35 -7.49
CA GLU A 107 22.19 -6.86 -7.00
C GLU A 107 22.05 -7.80 -5.80
N ASN A 108 21.15 -8.78 -5.90
CA ASN A 108 20.85 -9.80 -4.88
C ASN A 108 20.34 -9.25 -3.55
N ARG A 109 19.82 -8.03 -3.53
CA ARG A 109 19.18 -7.46 -2.35
C ARG A 109 17.77 -6.99 -2.69
N GLU A 110 16.92 -6.92 -1.68
CA GLU A 110 15.58 -6.38 -1.82
C GLU A 110 15.62 -4.85 -1.85
N ILE A 111 14.89 -4.30 -2.80
CA ILE A 111 14.57 -2.87 -2.88
C ILE A 111 13.06 -2.70 -3.03
N LEU A 112 12.57 -1.49 -2.92
CA LEU A 112 11.18 -1.15 -3.11
C LEU A 112 11.03 -0.11 -4.22
N LEU A 113 10.31 -0.48 -5.28
CA LEU A 113 9.88 0.47 -6.30
C LEU A 113 8.73 1.27 -5.72
N CYS A 114 8.83 2.58 -5.70
CA CYS A 114 7.94 3.47 -4.98
C CYS A 114 7.12 4.32 -5.94
N TRP A 115 5.82 4.33 -5.73
CA TRP A 115 4.89 5.13 -6.52
C TRP A 115 3.86 5.80 -5.62
N GLN A 116 3.55 7.03 -5.94
CA GLN A 116 2.52 7.82 -5.28
C GLN A 116 1.48 8.25 -6.31
N LEU A 117 0.20 8.22 -5.90
CA LEU A 117 -0.90 8.68 -6.75
C LEU A 117 -0.64 10.09 -7.27
N GLY A 118 -0.76 10.27 -8.58
CA GLY A 118 -0.43 11.50 -9.30
C GLY A 118 0.89 11.45 -10.06
N GLU A 119 1.78 10.52 -9.75
CA GLU A 119 2.99 10.30 -10.53
C GLU A 119 2.64 9.56 -11.84
N PRO A 120 3.24 9.93 -13.00
CA PRO A 120 2.83 9.37 -14.30
C PRO A 120 3.16 7.89 -14.47
N THR A 121 4.25 7.43 -13.85
CA THR A 121 4.68 6.03 -13.84
C THR A 121 5.60 5.79 -12.66
N ILE A 122 6.11 4.56 -12.51
CA ILE A 122 7.08 4.24 -11.49
C ILE A 122 8.45 4.77 -11.93
N GLU A 123 8.92 5.80 -11.26
CA GLU A 123 10.19 6.48 -11.56
C GLU A 123 11.18 6.46 -10.40
N TYR A 124 10.76 5.96 -9.21
CA TYR A 124 11.54 6.00 -7.99
C TYR A 124 11.65 4.65 -7.32
N TRP A 125 12.70 4.49 -6.56
CA TRP A 125 12.93 3.34 -5.68
C TRP A 125 13.56 3.81 -4.38
N HIS A 126 13.51 2.99 -3.36
CA HIS A 126 14.24 3.21 -2.11
C HIS A 126 14.71 1.89 -1.52
N GLU A 127 15.68 1.98 -0.63
CA GLU A 127 16.10 0.84 0.20
C GLU A 127 14.96 0.45 1.16
N THR A 128 14.96 -0.77 1.64
CA THR A 128 13.93 -1.25 2.57
C THR A 128 13.84 -0.43 3.85
N SER A 129 14.94 0.19 4.27
CA SER A 129 15.02 1.08 5.43
C SER A 129 14.82 2.57 5.11
N GLY A 130 14.81 2.95 3.83
CA GLY A 130 14.88 4.35 3.41
C GLY A 130 13.54 5.09 3.38
N GLY A 131 12.46 4.40 3.11
CA GLY A 131 11.13 4.97 2.94
C GLY A 131 11.07 6.07 1.89
N PHE A 132 9.97 6.84 1.87
CA PHE A 132 9.73 7.91 0.89
C PHE A 132 10.84 8.97 0.85
N ALA A 133 11.37 9.35 2.00
CA ALA A 133 12.44 10.36 2.10
C ALA A 133 13.76 9.91 1.46
N GLY A 134 13.97 8.60 1.34
CA GLY A 134 15.16 8.01 0.72
C GLY A 134 15.02 7.66 -0.75
N ARG A 135 14.00 8.19 -1.43
CA ARG A 135 13.73 7.89 -2.84
C ARG A 135 14.88 8.29 -3.75
N ARG A 136 15.19 7.40 -4.69
CA ARG A 136 16.18 7.59 -5.76
C ARG A 136 15.52 7.32 -7.10
N MET A 137 16.08 7.85 -8.18
CA MET A 137 15.52 7.63 -9.51
C MET A 137 15.86 6.23 -10.03
N VAL A 138 14.85 5.55 -10.57
CA VAL A 138 15.01 4.24 -11.21
C VAL A 138 16.01 4.29 -12.38
N ALA A 139 16.10 5.42 -13.08
CA ALA A 139 17.09 5.62 -14.13
C ALA A 139 18.54 5.38 -13.67
N ASP A 140 18.84 5.62 -12.39
CA ASP A 140 20.17 5.37 -11.81
C ASP A 140 20.45 3.87 -11.67
N LEU A 141 19.42 3.04 -11.43
CA LEU A 141 19.56 1.57 -11.43
C LEU A 141 19.86 1.04 -12.83
N GLU A 142 19.20 1.58 -13.83
CA GLU A 142 19.41 1.15 -15.24
C GLU A 142 20.83 1.46 -15.71
N ARG A 143 21.39 2.60 -15.31
CA ARG A 143 22.76 2.98 -15.66
C ARG A 143 23.80 2.03 -15.06
N SER A 144 23.59 1.52 -13.85
CA SER A 144 24.51 0.60 -13.21
C SER A 144 24.46 -0.82 -13.80
N ARG A 145 23.40 -1.15 -14.58
CA ARG A 145 23.25 -2.44 -15.28
C ARG A 145 23.94 -2.49 -16.65
N VAL A 146 24.43 -1.38 -17.19
CA VAL A 146 25.15 -1.38 -18.45
C VAL A 146 26.51 -2.03 -18.17
N PRO A 147 26.83 -3.21 -18.82
CA PRO A 147 28.14 -3.81 -18.65
C PRO A 147 29.21 -2.81 -19.05
N ARG A 148 30.19 -2.56 -18.18
CA ARG A 148 31.37 -1.82 -18.59
C ARG A 148 31.99 -2.60 -19.77
N GLN A 149 32.00 -1.99 -20.94
CA GLN A 149 32.73 -2.58 -22.05
C GLN A 149 34.19 -2.72 -21.65
N PRO A 150 34.78 -3.91 -21.84
CA PRO A 150 36.21 -4.05 -21.60
C PRO A 150 36.96 -3.08 -22.49
N ARG A 151 37.83 -2.28 -21.89
CA ARG A 151 38.76 -1.42 -22.63
C ARG A 151 39.74 -2.28 -23.43
#